data_d2cbdfa6e9f169a4a3d77f2b88bd0a69
#
_entry.id   d2cbdfa6e9f169a4a3d77f2b88bd0a69
#
_cell.length_a   1.000
_cell.length_b   1.000
_cell.length_c   1.000
_cell.angle_alpha   90.00
_cell.angle_beta   90.00
_cell.angle_gamma   90.00
#
_symmetry.space_group_name_H-M   'P 1'
#
loop_
_entity.id
_entity.type
_entity.pdbx_description
1 polymer ?
#
loop_
_entity_poly.entity_id
_entity_poly.type
_entity_poly.pdbx_seq_one_letter_code
_entity_poly.pdbx_strand_id
1 'polypeptide(L)'
;MTERRFTRRDVLKTGAAVAGLGALQAADLMSWAQAWAQNAPWKPEKGAKLSLLRWKRFIQAEEDGFMAMVAAFTKATGVPVTVLNESLDDVQPKASVAANTGQGPDIFWGLYSLPHLFPSKCLDVTDVAEYLGKKYGGWVPTAVTYGKSGGRWIDIPVGYNGNVINYRQSMIEKAGFKEIPKDTAGFMALMKALKAKSTPGGFALGRASGDGNAWIHWCL
;
A
#
# COMPACT_ATOMS: atom_id res chain seq x y z
N MET A 1 -9.64 -18.31 -31.88
CA MET A 1 -8.77 -18.12 -30.69
C MET A 1 -9.17 -19.14 -29.64
N THR A 2 -8.37 -20.16 -29.43
CA THR A 2 -8.65 -21.27 -28.52
C THR A 2 -8.36 -20.84 -27.09
N GLU A 3 -9.38 -20.71 -26.25
CA GLU A 3 -9.24 -20.43 -24.82
C GLU A 3 -8.45 -21.56 -24.15
N ARG A 4 -7.26 -21.31 -23.69
CA ARG A 4 -6.49 -22.19 -22.81
C ARG A 4 -7.16 -22.25 -21.44
N ARG A 5 -7.89 -23.32 -21.15
CA ARG A 5 -8.37 -23.60 -19.78
C ARG A 5 -7.21 -24.03 -18.92
N PHE A 6 -6.88 -23.24 -17.89
CA PHE A 6 -5.91 -23.61 -16.87
C PHE A 6 -6.41 -24.81 -16.05
N THR A 7 -5.61 -25.85 -15.95
CA THR A 7 -5.90 -27.05 -15.16
C THR A 7 -5.32 -26.93 -13.74
N ARG A 8 -5.84 -27.74 -12.79
CA ARG A 8 -5.25 -27.83 -11.43
C ARG A 8 -3.76 -28.15 -11.45
N ARG A 9 -3.28 -28.89 -12.47
CA ARG A 9 -1.89 -29.26 -12.66
C ARG A 9 -1.03 -28.08 -13.11
N ASP A 10 -1.61 -27.13 -13.84
CA ASP A 10 -0.93 -25.89 -14.25
C ASP A 10 -0.78 -24.96 -13.04
N VAL A 11 -1.78 -24.92 -12.15
CA VAL A 11 -1.72 -24.17 -10.88
C VAL A 11 -0.64 -24.73 -9.94
N LEU A 12 -0.50 -26.06 -9.85
CA LEU A 12 0.54 -26.68 -9.03
C LEU A 12 1.96 -26.47 -9.59
N LYS A 13 2.11 -26.48 -10.91
CA LYS A 13 3.39 -26.14 -11.56
C LYS A 13 3.76 -24.66 -11.37
N THR A 14 2.75 -23.77 -11.38
CA THR A 14 2.94 -22.35 -11.08
C THR A 14 3.29 -22.14 -9.61
N GLY A 15 2.73 -22.94 -8.69
CA GLY A 15 3.08 -22.90 -7.27
C GLY A 15 4.55 -23.28 -6.97
N ALA A 16 5.09 -24.28 -7.68
CA ALA A 16 6.51 -24.65 -7.60
C ALA A 16 7.44 -23.57 -8.22
N ALA A 17 6.98 -22.92 -9.30
CA ALA A 17 7.69 -21.79 -9.89
C ALA A 17 7.69 -20.53 -8.98
N VAL A 18 6.61 -20.33 -8.21
CA VAL A 18 6.51 -19.22 -7.25
C VAL A 18 7.46 -19.41 -6.07
N ALA A 19 7.70 -20.65 -5.61
CA ALA A 19 8.72 -20.93 -4.58
C ALA A 19 10.14 -20.66 -5.09
N GLY A 20 10.43 -20.99 -6.36
CA GLY A 20 11.71 -20.65 -7.01
C GLY A 20 11.88 -19.15 -7.27
N LEU A 21 10.81 -18.45 -7.62
CA LEU A 21 10.77 -16.99 -7.78
C LEU A 21 10.99 -16.27 -6.45
N GLY A 22 10.51 -16.81 -5.32
CA GLY A 22 10.73 -16.23 -3.99
C GLY A 22 12.22 -16.19 -3.61
N ALA A 23 12.99 -17.23 -3.94
CA ALA A 23 14.44 -17.27 -3.69
C ALA A 23 15.21 -16.32 -4.61
N LEU A 24 14.82 -16.22 -5.89
CA LEU A 24 15.38 -15.26 -6.85
C LEU A 24 15.05 -13.82 -6.43
N GLN A 25 13.82 -13.54 -5.99
CA GLN A 25 13.43 -12.23 -5.50
C GLN A 25 14.20 -11.81 -4.23
N ALA A 26 14.50 -12.76 -3.33
CA ALA A 26 15.31 -12.47 -2.14
C ALA A 26 16.76 -12.14 -2.50
N ALA A 27 17.35 -12.84 -3.47
CA ALA A 27 18.68 -12.55 -3.98
C ALA A 27 18.74 -11.19 -4.69
N ASP A 28 17.72 -10.87 -5.50
CA ASP A 28 17.59 -9.59 -6.19
C ASP A 28 17.41 -8.44 -5.20
N LEU A 29 16.57 -8.61 -4.18
CA LEU A 29 16.40 -7.63 -3.10
C LEU A 29 17.69 -7.34 -2.34
N MET A 30 18.48 -8.40 -2.08
CA MET A 30 19.77 -8.25 -1.40
C MET A 30 20.79 -7.52 -2.27
N SER A 31 20.89 -7.85 -3.55
CA SER A 31 21.79 -7.17 -4.48
C SER A 31 21.40 -5.71 -4.67
N TRP A 32 20.11 -5.43 -4.78
CA TRP A 32 19.56 -4.08 -4.88
C TRP A 32 19.84 -3.26 -3.63
N ALA A 33 19.58 -3.81 -2.44
CA ALA A 33 19.82 -3.13 -1.17
C ALA A 33 21.31 -2.81 -0.96
N GLN A 34 22.21 -3.74 -1.33
CA GLN A 34 23.65 -3.53 -1.28
C GLN A 34 24.11 -2.46 -2.27
N ALA A 35 23.65 -2.53 -3.52
CA ALA A 35 23.97 -1.53 -4.53
C ALA A 35 23.46 -0.14 -4.12
N TRP A 36 22.26 -0.07 -3.51
CA TRP A 36 21.73 1.18 -2.98
C TRP A 36 22.59 1.72 -1.84
N ALA A 37 22.91 0.91 -0.84
CA ALA A 37 23.71 1.32 0.32
C ALA A 37 25.12 1.82 -0.08
N GLN A 38 25.72 1.24 -1.13
CA GLN A 38 27.02 1.66 -1.65
C GLN A 38 26.94 3.01 -2.39
N ASN A 39 25.86 3.25 -3.14
CA ASN A 39 25.70 4.39 -4.06
C ASN A 39 24.79 5.50 -3.50
N ALA A 40 24.16 5.31 -2.34
CA ALA A 40 23.36 6.35 -1.72
C ALA A 40 24.23 7.53 -1.29
N PRO A 41 23.79 8.77 -1.51
CA PRO A 41 24.52 9.97 -1.11
C PRO A 41 24.61 10.13 0.42
N TRP A 42 23.76 9.43 1.16
CA TRP A 42 23.73 9.45 2.63
C TRP A 42 24.35 8.18 3.20
N LYS A 43 25.02 8.32 4.30
CA LYS A 43 25.59 7.20 5.07
C LYS A 43 24.94 7.16 6.45
N PRO A 44 24.60 5.96 6.95
CA PRO A 44 24.08 5.83 8.30
C PRO A 44 25.10 6.33 9.36
N GLU A 45 24.60 6.96 10.39
CA GLU A 45 25.39 7.28 11.56
C GLU A 45 25.78 6.01 12.32
N LYS A 46 26.93 6.02 12.97
CA LYS A 46 27.40 4.89 13.76
C LYS A 46 26.44 4.60 14.92
N GLY A 47 25.94 3.39 14.99
CA GLY A 47 25.00 2.96 16.04
C GLY A 47 23.56 3.40 15.80
N ALA A 48 23.24 3.93 14.61
CA ALA A 48 21.87 4.26 14.23
C ALA A 48 20.96 3.01 14.32
N LYS A 49 19.74 3.24 14.77
CA LYS A 49 18.63 2.25 14.79
C LYS A 49 17.35 2.96 14.45
N LEU A 50 16.42 2.27 13.84
CA LEU A 50 15.13 2.82 13.45
C LEU A 50 13.98 1.99 14.00
N SER A 51 12.89 2.65 14.30
CA SER A 51 11.58 2.05 14.58
C SER A 51 10.56 2.54 13.54
N LEU A 52 9.83 1.60 12.96
CA LEU A 52 8.82 1.87 11.95
C LEU A 52 7.48 1.31 12.38
N LEU A 53 6.47 2.17 12.48
CA LEU A 53 5.11 1.76 12.75
C LEU A 53 4.33 1.72 11.44
N ARG A 54 3.68 0.60 11.20
CA ARG A 54 2.85 0.38 10.01
C ARG A 54 1.54 -0.31 10.36
N TRP A 55 0.59 -0.20 9.47
CA TRP A 55 -0.61 -0.99 9.49
C TRP A 55 -0.29 -2.47 9.17
N LYS A 56 -0.74 -3.39 10.04
CA LYS A 56 -0.63 -4.83 9.82
C LYS A 56 -1.47 -5.26 8.63
N ARG A 57 -0.83 -5.92 7.67
CA ARG A 57 -1.48 -6.36 6.44
C ARG A 57 -2.28 -7.65 6.64
N PHE A 58 -3.23 -7.88 5.74
CA PHE A 58 -4.11 -9.06 5.81
C PHE A 58 -3.48 -10.30 5.18
N ILE A 59 -2.48 -10.13 4.33
CA ILE A 59 -1.88 -11.19 3.52
C ILE A 59 -0.50 -11.49 4.07
N GLN A 60 -0.29 -12.74 4.52
CA GLN A 60 0.99 -13.15 5.10
C GLN A 60 2.15 -12.97 4.13
N ALA A 61 1.97 -13.27 2.84
CA ALA A 61 3.03 -13.10 1.84
C ALA A 61 3.50 -11.62 1.69
N GLU A 62 2.62 -10.65 1.93
CA GLU A 62 3.02 -9.23 1.96
C GLU A 62 3.86 -8.90 3.20
N GLU A 63 3.50 -9.46 4.35
CA GLU A 63 4.27 -9.31 5.59
C GLU A 63 5.67 -9.92 5.43
N ASP A 64 5.74 -11.14 4.91
CA ASP A 64 7.01 -11.85 4.68
C ASP A 64 7.89 -11.07 3.69
N GLY A 65 7.31 -10.54 2.61
CA GLY A 65 8.01 -9.71 1.63
C GLY A 65 8.54 -8.41 2.24
N PHE A 66 7.76 -7.76 3.07
CA PHE A 66 8.17 -6.54 3.76
C PHE A 66 9.31 -6.82 4.74
N MET A 67 9.20 -7.88 5.54
CA MET A 67 10.26 -8.26 6.48
C MET A 67 11.54 -8.68 5.77
N ALA A 68 11.45 -9.30 4.58
CA ALA A 68 12.61 -9.58 3.74
C ALA A 68 13.32 -8.30 3.27
N MET A 69 12.55 -7.26 2.88
CA MET A 69 13.12 -5.94 2.55
C MET A 69 13.80 -5.29 3.76
N VAL A 70 13.19 -5.36 4.95
CA VAL A 70 13.78 -4.86 6.19
C VAL A 70 15.10 -5.57 6.51
N ALA A 71 15.13 -6.90 6.39
CA ALA A 71 16.33 -7.69 6.59
C ALA A 71 17.44 -7.34 5.59
N ALA A 72 17.07 -7.15 4.31
CA ALA A 72 18.02 -6.73 3.27
C ALA A 72 18.60 -5.34 3.55
N PHE A 73 17.76 -4.37 3.96
CA PHE A 73 18.21 -3.04 4.37
C PHE A 73 19.18 -3.12 5.56
N THR A 74 18.80 -3.82 6.62
CA THR A 74 19.65 -3.97 7.82
C THR A 74 21.01 -4.59 7.46
N LYS A 75 21.01 -5.65 6.62
CA LYS A 75 22.27 -6.28 6.19
C LYS A 75 23.13 -5.34 5.33
N ALA A 76 22.52 -4.54 4.48
CA ALA A 76 23.23 -3.62 3.60
C ALA A 76 23.81 -2.39 4.32
N THR A 77 23.09 -1.88 5.33
CA THR A 77 23.41 -0.62 5.99
C THR A 77 24.00 -0.79 7.40
N GLY A 78 23.80 -1.94 8.04
CA GLY A 78 24.13 -2.14 9.45
C GLY A 78 23.12 -1.50 10.41
N VAL A 79 22.04 -0.89 9.91
CA VAL A 79 21.00 -0.21 10.73
C VAL A 79 19.87 -1.20 11.03
N PRO A 80 19.68 -1.62 12.30
CA PRO A 80 18.53 -2.44 12.66
C PRO A 80 17.24 -1.63 12.60
N VAL A 81 16.16 -2.27 12.11
CA VAL A 81 14.83 -1.67 12.03
C VAL A 81 13.84 -2.51 12.83
N THR A 82 13.22 -1.91 13.84
CA THR A 82 12.11 -2.52 14.59
C THR A 82 10.80 -2.17 13.91
N VAL A 83 10.06 -3.17 13.43
CA VAL A 83 8.75 -2.99 12.82
C VAL A 83 7.65 -3.20 13.84
N LEU A 84 6.81 -2.20 14.02
CA LEU A 84 5.65 -2.19 14.90
C LEU A 84 4.38 -2.28 14.01
N ASN A 85 3.65 -3.38 14.15
CA ASN A 85 2.41 -3.61 13.40
C ASN A 85 1.20 -3.24 14.27
N GLU A 86 0.35 -2.37 13.76
CA GLU A 86 -0.87 -1.89 14.43
C GLU A 86 -2.11 -2.13 13.58
N SER A 87 -3.29 -1.93 14.15
CA SER A 87 -4.50 -1.86 13.35
C SER A 87 -4.48 -0.60 12.47
N LEU A 88 -5.21 -0.62 11.36
CA LEU A 88 -5.31 0.55 10.49
C LEU A 88 -5.82 1.79 11.24
N ASP A 89 -6.79 1.59 12.14
CA ASP A 89 -7.43 2.67 12.90
C ASP A 89 -6.52 3.22 14.02
N ASP A 90 -5.48 2.50 14.44
CA ASP A 90 -4.54 2.92 15.48
C ASP A 90 -3.34 3.72 14.95
N VAL A 91 -3.04 3.64 13.66
CA VAL A 91 -1.87 4.33 13.09
C VAL A 91 -1.94 5.84 13.29
N GLN A 92 -3.06 6.47 12.95
CA GLN A 92 -3.23 7.91 13.08
C GLN A 92 -3.24 8.39 14.54
N PRO A 93 -3.96 7.78 15.49
CA PRO A 93 -3.87 8.14 16.92
C PRO A 93 -2.44 8.05 17.47
N LYS A 94 -1.71 7.00 17.14
CA LYS A 94 -0.32 6.84 17.59
C LYS A 94 0.62 7.88 16.96
N ALA A 95 0.44 8.19 15.69
CA ALA A 95 1.18 9.29 15.04
C ALA A 95 0.87 10.64 15.70
N SER A 96 -0.41 10.88 16.07
CA SER A 96 -0.80 12.09 16.80
C SER A 96 -0.11 12.22 18.15
N VAL A 97 -0.03 11.13 18.92
CA VAL A 97 0.69 11.11 20.19
C VAL A 97 2.18 11.40 19.98
N ALA A 98 2.82 10.72 19.02
CA ALA A 98 4.23 10.93 18.74
C ALA A 98 4.53 12.37 18.29
N ALA A 99 3.70 12.95 17.41
CA ALA A 99 3.84 14.32 16.95
C ALA A 99 3.73 15.36 18.09
N ASN A 100 2.85 15.11 19.07
CA ASN A 100 2.63 16.03 20.18
C ASN A 100 3.65 15.87 21.31
N THR A 101 4.12 14.65 21.57
CA THR A 101 5.02 14.36 22.69
C THR A 101 6.49 14.34 22.29
N GLY A 102 6.80 14.19 21.01
CA GLY A 102 8.16 13.93 20.52
C GLY A 102 8.66 12.52 20.90
N GLN A 103 7.77 11.62 21.31
CA GLN A 103 8.10 10.26 21.73
C GLN A 103 7.33 9.26 20.86
N GLY A 104 8.02 8.24 20.35
CA GLY A 104 7.37 7.19 19.55
C GLY A 104 8.28 6.67 18.44
N PRO A 105 7.71 5.93 17.49
CA PRO A 105 8.43 5.45 16.31
C PRO A 105 9.03 6.58 15.47
N ASP A 106 10.20 6.29 14.86
CA ASP A 106 10.89 7.25 14.00
C ASP A 106 10.18 7.45 12.66
N ILE A 107 9.54 6.38 12.16
CA ILE A 107 8.86 6.36 10.87
C ILE A 107 7.43 5.85 11.04
N PHE A 108 6.48 6.54 10.43
CA PHE A 108 5.09 6.10 10.33
C PHE A 108 4.74 5.83 8.87
N TRP A 109 4.27 4.61 8.59
CA TRP A 109 3.63 4.33 7.30
C TRP A 109 2.17 4.72 7.38
N GLY A 110 1.90 5.96 7.07
CA GLY A 110 0.57 6.54 7.13
C GLY A 110 -0.23 6.33 5.84
N LEU A 111 -1.50 6.71 5.91
CA LEU A 111 -2.41 6.75 4.79
C LEU A 111 -2.80 8.19 4.46
N TYR A 112 -3.05 8.44 3.19
CA TYR A 112 -3.62 9.70 2.68
C TYR A 112 -2.88 10.95 3.19
N SER A 113 -3.60 11.80 3.91
CA SER A 113 -3.14 13.09 4.40
C SER A 113 -2.53 13.05 5.81
N LEU A 114 -2.15 11.88 6.33
CA LEU A 114 -1.62 11.78 7.70
C LEU A 114 -0.50 12.80 8.01
N PRO A 115 0.54 12.98 7.17
CA PRO A 115 1.59 13.96 7.46
C PRO A 115 1.08 15.40 7.46
N HIS A 116 0.01 15.71 6.73
CA HIS A 116 -0.60 17.05 6.72
C HIS A 116 -1.35 17.42 8.01
N LEU A 117 -1.62 16.47 8.90
CA LEU A 117 -2.15 16.77 10.23
C LEU A 117 -1.07 17.40 11.13
N PHE A 118 0.21 17.13 10.84
CA PHE A 118 1.34 17.54 11.67
C PHE A 118 2.53 18.04 10.83
N PRO A 119 2.34 18.93 9.84
CA PRO A 119 3.39 19.26 8.88
C PRO A 119 4.63 19.85 9.53
N SER A 120 4.48 20.63 10.61
CA SER A 120 5.61 21.21 11.36
C SER A 120 6.40 20.19 12.19
N LYS A 121 5.86 18.98 12.37
CA LYS A 121 6.51 17.90 13.11
C LYS A 121 7.19 16.87 12.22
N CYS A 122 6.88 16.90 10.91
CA CYS A 122 7.54 16.06 9.92
C CYS A 122 8.92 16.63 9.58
N LEU A 123 9.90 15.76 9.42
CA LEU A 123 11.20 16.13 8.90
C LEU A 123 11.08 16.66 7.46
N ASP A 124 11.97 17.55 7.08
CA ASP A 124 12.16 17.90 5.68
C ASP A 124 12.91 16.76 4.99
N VAL A 125 12.24 16.08 4.07
CA VAL A 125 12.80 14.95 3.29
C VAL A 125 12.91 15.31 1.81
N THR A 126 13.01 16.60 1.50
CA THR A 126 13.05 17.12 0.13
C THR A 126 14.22 16.54 -0.66
N ASP A 127 15.40 16.47 -0.07
CA ASP A 127 16.59 15.91 -0.70
C ASP A 127 16.41 14.43 -1.09
N VAL A 128 15.80 13.63 -0.22
CA VAL A 128 15.49 12.21 -0.47
C VAL A 128 14.44 12.08 -1.57
N ALA A 129 13.35 12.85 -1.48
CA ALA A 129 12.27 12.80 -2.46
C ALA A 129 12.72 13.23 -3.85
N GLU A 130 13.49 14.31 -3.95
CA GLU A 130 14.03 14.80 -5.23
C GLU A 130 15.07 13.81 -5.82
N TYR A 131 15.92 13.21 -4.98
CA TYR A 131 16.84 12.16 -5.42
C TYR A 131 16.08 10.96 -6.00
N LEU A 132 15.06 10.46 -5.29
CA LEU A 132 14.26 9.32 -5.74
C LEU A 132 13.46 9.68 -7.01
N GLY A 133 12.85 10.86 -7.05
CA GLY A 133 12.14 11.35 -8.22
C GLY A 133 13.05 11.41 -9.45
N LYS A 134 14.22 12.00 -9.33
CA LYS A 134 15.21 12.05 -10.42
C LYS A 134 15.66 10.66 -10.88
N LYS A 135 15.88 9.75 -9.94
CA LYS A 135 16.36 8.40 -10.21
C LYS A 135 15.33 7.51 -10.91
N TYR A 136 14.05 7.67 -10.58
CA TYR A 136 12.97 6.77 -11.00
C TYR A 136 11.94 7.40 -11.95
N GLY A 137 12.25 8.55 -12.54
CA GLY A 137 11.43 9.15 -13.59
C GLY A 137 10.32 10.09 -13.10
N GLY A 138 10.42 10.57 -11.87
CA GLY A 138 9.51 11.55 -11.29
C GLY A 138 8.43 10.97 -10.38
N TRP A 139 7.60 11.86 -9.87
CA TRP A 139 6.47 11.54 -9.01
C TRP A 139 5.16 11.79 -9.75
N VAL A 140 4.17 10.93 -9.58
CA VAL A 140 2.82 11.20 -10.07
C VAL A 140 2.24 12.43 -9.35
N PRO A 141 1.36 13.24 -10.02
CA PRO A 141 0.84 14.48 -9.43
C PRO A 141 0.21 14.32 -8.05
N THR A 142 -0.57 13.24 -7.85
CA THR A 142 -1.19 12.92 -6.56
C THR A 142 -0.15 12.70 -5.46
N ALA A 143 0.96 12.00 -5.76
CA ALA A 143 2.05 11.80 -4.79
C ALA A 143 2.69 13.13 -4.38
N VAL A 144 2.85 14.07 -5.32
CA VAL A 144 3.36 15.43 -5.03
C VAL A 144 2.39 16.18 -4.12
N THR A 145 1.08 16.10 -4.39
CA THR A 145 0.06 16.77 -3.60
C THR A 145 0.05 16.28 -2.15
N TYR A 146 0.14 14.98 -1.93
CA TYR A 146 0.18 14.41 -0.58
C TYR A 146 1.54 14.49 0.08
N GLY A 147 2.63 14.48 -0.69
CA GLY A 147 3.99 14.51 -0.16
C GLY A 147 4.50 15.89 0.24
N LYS A 148 3.91 16.99 -0.29
CA LYS A 148 4.42 18.35 -0.08
C LYS A 148 3.53 19.20 0.82
N SER A 149 4.16 19.99 1.68
CA SER A 149 3.51 21.06 2.44
C SER A 149 4.46 22.24 2.60
N GLY A 150 3.98 23.46 2.34
CA GLY A 150 4.80 24.67 2.45
C GLY A 150 6.04 24.68 1.55
N GLY A 151 5.97 24.02 0.39
CA GLY A 151 7.06 23.96 -0.60
C GLY A 151 8.11 22.86 -0.34
N ARG A 152 8.06 22.14 0.78
CA ARG A 152 8.98 21.06 1.13
C ARG A 152 8.27 19.70 1.13
N TRP A 153 9.03 18.63 0.92
CA TRP A 153 8.53 17.27 1.11
C TRP A 153 8.49 16.92 2.59
N ILE A 154 7.35 16.46 3.06
CA ILE A 154 7.09 16.06 4.45
C ILE A 154 6.87 14.55 4.60
N ASP A 155 6.81 13.84 3.49
CA ASP A 155 6.83 12.37 3.44
C ASP A 155 7.45 11.86 2.12
N ILE A 156 7.66 10.54 2.07
CA ILE A 156 8.07 9.82 0.86
C ILE A 156 6.90 8.92 0.45
N PRO A 157 6.22 9.21 -0.67
CA PRO A 157 5.14 8.37 -1.17
C PRO A 157 5.64 6.98 -1.53
N VAL A 158 5.03 5.94 -0.96
CA VAL A 158 5.44 4.53 -1.17
C VAL A 158 4.51 3.76 -2.09
N GLY A 159 3.33 4.30 -2.39
CA GLY A 159 2.37 3.67 -3.29
C GLY A 159 1.17 4.55 -3.53
N TYR A 160 0.54 4.30 -4.65
CA TYR A 160 -0.73 4.90 -5.04
C TYR A 160 -1.62 3.82 -5.62
N ASN A 161 -2.86 3.80 -5.18
CA ASN A 161 -3.90 3.01 -5.84
C ASN A 161 -5.16 3.85 -5.98
N GLY A 162 -5.89 3.62 -7.07
CA GLY A 162 -7.24 4.14 -7.22
C GLY A 162 -8.22 3.24 -6.48
N ASN A 163 -9.27 3.84 -5.96
CA ASN A 163 -10.41 3.09 -5.52
C ASN A 163 -11.27 2.73 -6.73
N VAL A 164 -11.55 1.44 -6.89
CA VAL A 164 -12.34 0.92 -7.99
C VAL A 164 -13.40 -0.03 -7.46
N ILE A 165 -14.51 -0.09 -8.17
CA ILE A 165 -15.57 -1.05 -7.85
C ILE A 165 -15.09 -2.44 -8.30
N ASN A 166 -14.96 -3.36 -7.35
CA ASN A 166 -14.62 -4.74 -7.63
C ASN A 166 -15.90 -5.57 -7.79
N TYR A 167 -16.01 -6.31 -8.88
CA TYR A 167 -17.18 -7.16 -9.13
C TYR A 167 -16.80 -8.44 -9.86
N ARG A 168 -17.66 -9.44 -9.75
CA ARG A 168 -17.53 -10.66 -10.53
C ARG A 168 -18.38 -10.55 -11.78
N GLN A 169 -17.75 -10.47 -12.95
CA GLN A 169 -18.39 -10.38 -14.25
C GLN A 169 -19.47 -11.46 -14.44
N SER A 170 -19.15 -12.71 -14.09
CA SER A 170 -20.10 -13.82 -14.22
C SER A 170 -21.34 -13.70 -13.33
N MET A 171 -21.31 -12.92 -12.24
CA MET A 171 -22.48 -12.70 -11.40
C MET A 171 -23.40 -11.63 -11.98
N ILE A 172 -22.84 -10.54 -12.49
CA ILE A 172 -23.66 -9.50 -13.11
C ILE A 172 -24.30 -10.00 -14.42
N GLU A 173 -23.59 -10.84 -15.20
CA GLU A 173 -24.14 -11.48 -16.38
C GLU A 173 -25.32 -12.41 -16.06
N LYS A 174 -25.21 -13.24 -15.01
CA LYS A 174 -26.32 -14.07 -14.51
C LYS A 174 -27.48 -13.22 -14.00
N ALA A 175 -27.25 -12.01 -13.58
CA ALA A 175 -28.27 -11.06 -13.18
C ALA A 175 -28.87 -10.27 -14.36
N GLY A 176 -28.41 -10.52 -15.60
CA GLY A 176 -28.90 -9.90 -16.82
C GLY A 176 -28.22 -8.62 -17.25
N PHE A 177 -27.05 -8.31 -16.67
CA PHE A 177 -26.26 -7.11 -16.98
C PHE A 177 -24.95 -7.47 -17.67
N LYS A 178 -24.55 -6.73 -18.68
CA LYS A 178 -23.26 -6.90 -19.38
C LYS A 178 -22.10 -6.20 -18.69
N GLU A 179 -22.39 -5.11 -18.01
CA GLU A 179 -21.42 -4.26 -17.30
C GLU A 179 -22.08 -3.62 -16.08
N ILE A 180 -21.31 -3.01 -15.21
CA ILE A 180 -21.83 -2.20 -14.12
C ILE A 180 -22.45 -0.92 -14.69
N PRO A 181 -23.74 -0.64 -14.37
CA PRO A 181 -24.38 0.61 -14.75
C PRO A 181 -23.64 1.84 -14.19
N LYS A 182 -23.64 2.92 -14.97
CA LYS A 182 -22.94 4.16 -14.64
C LYS A 182 -23.81 5.22 -13.95
N ASP A 183 -25.05 4.85 -13.67
CA ASP A 183 -26.01 5.71 -12.99
C ASP A 183 -26.67 5.02 -11.81
N THR A 184 -27.24 5.80 -10.90
CA THR A 184 -27.83 5.29 -9.67
C THR A 184 -29.02 4.37 -9.92
N ALA A 185 -29.86 4.66 -10.91
CA ALA A 185 -31.04 3.87 -11.19
C ALA A 185 -30.66 2.48 -11.71
N GLY A 186 -29.73 2.41 -12.65
CA GLY A 186 -29.17 1.16 -13.17
C GLY A 186 -28.44 0.38 -12.10
N PHE A 187 -27.66 1.04 -11.26
CA PHE A 187 -27.01 0.39 -10.12
C PHE A 187 -28.02 -0.24 -9.16
N MET A 188 -29.08 0.46 -8.81
CA MET A 188 -30.15 -0.08 -7.95
C MET A 188 -30.88 -1.26 -8.61
N ALA A 189 -31.08 -1.21 -9.93
CA ALA A 189 -31.64 -2.32 -10.68
C ALA A 189 -30.73 -3.55 -10.63
N LEU A 190 -29.42 -3.36 -10.82
CA LEU A 190 -28.42 -4.43 -10.68
C LEU A 190 -28.43 -5.04 -9.27
N MET A 191 -28.45 -4.22 -8.21
CA MET A 191 -28.49 -4.70 -6.82
C MET A 191 -29.73 -5.54 -6.54
N LYS A 192 -30.89 -5.13 -7.04
CA LYS A 192 -32.15 -5.92 -6.95
C LYS A 192 -32.04 -7.25 -7.68
N ALA A 193 -31.49 -7.24 -8.90
CA ALA A 193 -31.32 -8.44 -9.70
C ALA A 193 -30.35 -9.44 -9.08
N LEU A 194 -29.22 -8.96 -8.54
CA LEU A 194 -28.24 -9.78 -7.80
C LEU A 194 -28.88 -10.41 -6.55
N LYS A 195 -29.65 -9.63 -5.79
CA LYS A 195 -30.39 -10.14 -4.62
C LYS A 195 -31.37 -11.25 -5.02
N ALA A 196 -32.10 -11.07 -6.10
CA ALA A 196 -33.02 -12.07 -6.62
C ALA A 196 -32.34 -13.40 -7.06
N LYS A 197 -31.05 -13.35 -7.36
CA LYS A 197 -30.19 -14.50 -7.67
C LYS A 197 -29.43 -15.06 -6.47
N SER A 198 -29.76 -14.64 -5.24
CA SER A 198 -29.07 -15.02 -4.00
C SER A 198 -27.56 -14.67 -3.98
N THR A 199 -27.17 -13.68 -4.75
CA THR A 199 -25.81 -13.14 -4.81
C THR A 199 -25.83 -11.62 -4.56
N PRO A 200 -26.32 -11.15 -3.39
CA PRO A 200 -26.50 -9.73 -3.16
C PRO A 200 -25.17 -9.00 -3.24
N GLY A 201 -25.19 -7.78 -3.78
CA GLY A 201 -24.07 -6.86 -3.68
C GLY A 201 -23.84 -6.44 -2.24
N GLY A 202 -22.58 -6.29 -1.85
CA GLY A 202 -22.18 -5.80 -0.54
C GLY A 202 -21.83 -4.31 -0.61
N PHE A 203 -22.23 -3.57 0.42
CA PHE A 203 -21.89 -2.17 0.61
C PHE A 203 -21.57 -1.93 2.08
N ALA A 204 -20.33 -1.61 2.39
CA ALA A 204 -19.92 -1.35 3.77
C ALA A 204 -20.32 0.09 4.14
N LEU A 205 -21.09 0.23 5.21
CA LEU A 205 -21.58 1.52 5.73
C LEU A 205 -21.21 1.70 7.21
N GLY A 206 -20.19 0.99 7.69
CA GLY A 206 -19.68 1.12 9.03
C GLY A 206 -18.87 2.41 9.23
N ARG A 207 -18.26 2.54 10.41
CA ARG A 207 -17.43 3.69 10.80
C ARG A 207 -15.92 3.42 10.73
N ALA A 208 -15.51 2.23 10.36
CA ALA A 208 -14.10 1.92 10.17
C ALA A 208 -13.54 2.70 8.97
N SER A 209 -12.25 2.99 8.98
CA SER A 209 -11.58 3.76 7.91
C SER A 209 -11.80 3.16 6.51
N GLY A 210 -11.87 1.82 6.40
CA GLY A 210 -12.18 1.13 5.15
C GLY A 210 -13.62 1.31 4.67
N ASP A 211 -14.57 1.45 5.60
CA ASP A 211 -15.99 1.57 5.26
C ASP A 211 -16.33 2.94 4.67
N GLY A 212 -15.67 4.01 5.15
CA GLY A 212 -15.83 5.35 4.61
C GLY A 212 -15.47 5.44 3.13
N ASN A 213 -14.50 4.67 2.68
CA ASN A 213 -14.11 4.62 1.28
C ASN A 213 -15.13 3.92 0.39
N ALA A 214 -15.97 3.06 0.94
CA ALA A 214 -16.92 2.27 0.14
C ALA A 214 -18.03 3.12 -0.49
N TRP A 215 -18.48 4.20 0.18
CA TRP A 215 -19.57 5.04 -0.32
C TRP A 215 -19.10 6.34 -1.01
N ILE A 216 -17.91 6.84 -0.71
CA ILE A 216 -17.37 8.07 -1.33
C ILE A 216 -17.41 7.99 -2.85
N HIS A 217 -17.08 6.82 -3.43
CA HIS A 217 -17.07 6.62 -4.89
C HIS A 217 -18.45 6.67 -5.55
N TRP A 218 -19.51 6.66 -4.76
CA TRP A 218 -20.87 6.80 -5.25
C TRP A 218 -21.40 8.23 -5.15
N CYS A 219 -20.66 9.09 -4.43
CA CYS A 219 -21.02 10.49 -4.25
C CYS A 219 -20.26 11.44 -5.18
N LEU A 220 -19.23 10.94 -5.85
CA LEU A 220 -18.39 11.63 -6.82
C LEU A 220 -18.79 11.30 -8.24
#